data_c053ebfe4fc5d9694838efad29b5c1be
#
_entry.id   c053ebfe4fc5d9694838efad29b5c1be
#
_cell.length_a   1.000
_cell.length_b   1.000
_cell.length_c   1.000
_cell.angle_alpha   90.00
_cell.angle_beta   90.00
_cell.angle_gamma   90.00
#
_symmetry.space_group_name_H-M   'P 1'
#
loop_
_entity.id
_entity.type
_entity.pdbx_description
1 polymer ?
#
loop_
_entity_poly.entity_id
_entity_poly.type
_entity_poly.pdbx_seq_one_letter_code
_entity_poly.pdbx_strand_id
1 'polypeptide(L)'
;MAGTRTDEPYPREEPLSWESFQPASLELERLVRPRPPAPRDFADVLRARRSELAGPVGWSHVAELLWHAAGSKGYADSGRAGLPIEWRASPSAGGLHPVRLLCINDDADYRPRLYNSIDHAFHVLDVDSEDIAAKNAAAVAAVVGTHCGCTIRLIADINKVVAAYENADSLILRDAGCLVSTLCLCAEWLDLAACPLGFLGEDMVSPLGFPQPRFQAVGGVQITRR
;
A
#
# COMPACT_ATOMS: atom_id res chain seq x y z
N MET A 1 29.37 -16.41 -0.91
CA MET A 1 28.77 -15.43 -1.82
C MET A 1 28.97 -14.06 -1.20
N ALA A 2 29.82 -13.21 -1.81
CA ALA A 2 29.97 -11.82 -1.37
C ALA A 2 28.68 -11.10 -1.72
N GLY A 3 27.94 -10.68 -0.71
CA GLY A 3 26.75 -9.84 -0.93
C GLY A 3 27.18 -8.54 -1.60
N THR A 4 26.61 -8.24 -2.74
CA THR A 4 26.72 -6.91 -3.36
C THR A 4 26.19 -5.91 -2.36
N ARG A 5 27.10 -5.14 -1.75
CA ARG A 5 26.74 -3.99 -0.93
C ARG A 5 26.02 -3.03 -1.88
N THR A 6 24.74 -2.77 -1.64
CA THR A 6 24.01 -1.74 -2.39
C THR A 6 24.66 -0.39 -2.08
N ASP A 7 24.96 0.38 -3.12
CA ASP A 7 25.47 1.73 -2.93
C ASP A 7 24.49 2.57 -2.12
N GLU A 8 24.99 3.52 -1.34
CA GLU A 8 24.13 4.39 -0.52
C GLU A 8 23.25 5.27 -1.42
N PRO A 9 21.96 5.41 -1.09
CA PRO A 9 21.08 6.31 -1.83
C PRO A 9 21.38 7.76 -1.50
N TYR A 10 21.38 8.63 -2.49
CA TYR A 10 21.50 10.07 -2.30
C TYR A 10 20.63 10.86 -3.27
N PRO A 11 20.13 12.04 -2.87
CA PRO A 11 19.32 12.89 -3.74
C PRO A 11 20.10 13.30 -4.99
N ARG A 12 19.45 13.26 -6.14
CA ARG A 12 20.00 13.82 -7.38
C ARG A 12 20.17 15.33 -7.27
N GLU A 13 21.19 15.89 -7.87
CA GLU A 13 21.33 17.35 -8.02
C GLU A 13 20.22 17.89 -8.95
N GLU A 14 19.96 17.18 -10.04
CA GLU A 14 18.85 17.46 -10.96
C GLU A 14 17.95 16.23 -11.05
N PRO A 15 16.64 16.38 -10.73
CA PRO A 15 15.71 15.26 -10.83
C PRO A 15 15.48 14.88 -12.29
N LEU A 16 15.24 13.59 -12.53
CA LEU A 16 14.80 13.11 -13.84
C LEU A 16 13.30 13.41 -14.01
N SER A 17 12.85 13.46 -15.27
CA SER A 17 11.43 13.60 -15.57
C SER A 17 10.63 12.41 -15.02
N TRP A 18 9.49 12.68 -14.42
CA TRP A 18 8.55 11.67 -13.98
C TRP A 18 7.12 12.14 -14.29
N GLU A 19 6.32 11.21 -14.78
CA GLU A 19 4.90 11.44 -15.04
C GLU A 19 4.05 10.51 -14.16
N SER A 20 2.96 11.03 -13.65
CA SER A 20 2.01 10.23 -12.90
C SER A 20 1.39 9.16 -13.79
N PHE A 21 1.13 7.99 -13.24
CA PHE A 21 0.48 6.88 -13.93
C PHE A 21 -0.80 6.50 -13.19
N GLN A 22 -1.85 6.26 -13.96
CA GLN A 22 -3.12 5.76 -13.44
C GLN A 22 -3.54 4.57 -14.30
N PRO A 23 -3.74 3.37 -13.71
CA PRO A 23 -4.28 2.24 -14.44
C PRO A 23 -5.72 2.50 -14.90
N ALA A 24 -6.18 1.77 -15.91
CA ALA A 24 -7.57 1.84 -16.36
C ALA A 24 -8.52 1.52 -15.20
N SER A 25 -9.57 2.31 -15.07
CA SER A 25 -10.57 2.16 -14.02
C SER A 25 -11.98 2.34 -14.56
N LEU A 26 -12.90 1.54 -14.03
CA LEU A 26 -14.33 1.56 -14.39
C LEU A 26 -15.03 2.75 -13.74
N GLU A 27 -14.70 3.04 -12.48
CA GLU A 27 -15.35 4.09 -11.68
C GLU A 27 -14.43 4.62 -10.58
N LEU A 28 -14.77 5.79 -10.05
CA LEU A 28 -14.17 6.41 -8.88
C LEU A 28 -15.17 6.42 -7.73
N GLU A 29 -14.94 5.60 -6.72
CA GLU A 29 -15.74 5.54 -5.50
C GLU A 29 -15.19 6.53 -4.45
N ARG A 30 -15.89 7.63 -4.21
CA ARG A 30 -15.53 8.58 -3.14
C ARG A 30 -15.88 8.01 -1.79
N LEU A 31 -14.94 8.08 -0.85
CA LEU A 31 -15.08 7.53 0.49
C LEU A 31 -15.41 8.62 1.50
N VAL A 32 -16.11 8.22 2.56
CA VAL A 32 -16.37 9.13 3.69
C VAL A 32 -15.11 9.22 4.54
N ARG A 33 -14.61 10.43 4.77
CA ARG A 33 -13.50 10.65 5.70
C ARG A 33 -13.96 10.34 7.13
N PRO A 34 -13.40 9.31 7.78
CA PRO A 34 -13.87 8.91 9.10
C PRO A 34 -13.41 9.92 10.15
N ARG A 35 -14.15 9.97 11.26
CA ARG A 35 -13.68 10.65 12.45
C ARG A 35 -12.62 9.79 13.14
N PRO A 36 -11.64 10.39 13.85
CA PRO A 36 -10.73 9.60 14.66
C PRO A 36 -11.51 8.71 15.63
N PRO A 37 -11.13 7.43 15.80
CA PRO A 37 -11.71 6.57 16.80
C PRO A 37 -11.40 7.08 18.22
N ALA A 38 -11.98 6.44 19.22
CA ALA A 38 -11.69 6.76 20.62
C ALA A 38 -10.17 6.68 20.89
N PRO A 39 -9.60 7.59 21.70
CA PRO A 39 -8.20 7.54 22.06
C PRO A 39 -7.83 6.21 22.71
N ARG A 40 -6.71 5.61 22.26
CA ARG A 40 -6.05 4.46 22.91
C ARG A 40 -4.63 4.84 23.27
N ASP A 41 -4.14 4.36 24.40
CA ASP A 41 -2.74 4.54 24.75
C ASP A 41 -1.83 3.85 23.73
N PHE A 42 -0.82 4.54 23.25
CA PHE A 42 0.07 4.02 22.21
C PHE A 42 0.85 2.79 22.67
N ALA A 43 1.23 2.73 23.97
CA ALA A 43 1.90 1.56 24.52
C ALA A 43 0.99 0.33 24.54
N ASP A 44 -0.33 0.52 24.70
CA ASP A 44 -1.30 -0.56 24.62
C ASP A 44 -1.46 -1.06 23.18
N VAL A 45 -1.50 -0.17 22.19
CA VAL A 45 -1.51 -0.54 20.77
C VAL A 45 -0.27 -1.36 20.42
N LEU A 46 0.92 -0.92 20.85
CA LEU A 46 2.18 -1.65 20.60
C LEU A 46 2.19 -3.03 21.26
N ARG A 47 1.68 -3.15 22.49
CA ARG A 47 1.63 -4.41 23.23
C ARG A 47 0.61 -5.40 22.66
N ALA A 48 -0.53 -4.88 22.20
CA ALA A 48 -1.63 -5.70 21.70
C ALA A 48 -1.42 -6.18 20.26
N ARG A 49 -0.73 -5.41 19.42
CA ARG A 49 -0.52 -5.75 18.00
C ARG A 49 0.04 -7.17 17.83
N ARG A 50 -0.66 -7.97 17.06
CA ARG A 50 -0.28 -9.35 16.69
C ARG A 50 -0.47 -9.55 15.18
N SER A 51 0.31 -10.46 14.59
CA SER A 51 0.04 -10.99 13.24
C SER A 51 -0.96 -12.12 13.38
N GLU A 52 -2.22 -11.82 13.16
CA GLU A 52 -3.33 -12.76 13.25
C GLU A 52 -4.32 -12.54 12.13
N LEU A 53 -5.16 -13.54 11.87
CA LEU A 53 -6.28 -13.49 10.97
C LEU A 53 -7.53 -13.89 11.75
N ALA A 54 -8.67 -13.26 11.44
CA ALA A 54 -9.93 -13.55 12.09
C ALA A 54 -11.07 -13.65 11.05
N GLY A 55 -12.07 -12.79 11.07
CA GLY A 55 -13.22 -12.84 10.18
C GLY A 55 -13.10 -11.96 8.93
N PRO A 56 -14.09 -12.00 8.03
CA PRO A 56 -14.16 -11.13 6.88
C PRO A 56 -14.24 -9.66 7.29
N VAL A 57 -13.74 -8.77 6.43
CA VAL A 57 -13.75 -7.32 6.65
C VAL A 57 -14.48 -6.61 5.50
N GLY A 58 -15.37 -5.70 5.84
CA GLY A 58 -16.08 -4.91 4.82
C GLY A 58 -15.28 -3.71 4.34
N TRP A 59 -15.61 -3.22 3.15
CA TRP A 59 -14.94 -2.09 2.49
C TRP A 59 -14.90 -0.81 3.31
N SER A 60 -15.90 -0.54 4.15
CA SER A 60 -15.91 0.63 5.04
C SER A 60 -14.78 0.61 6.07
N HIS A 61 -14.47 -0.56 6.64
CA HIS A 61 -13.36 -0.72 7.59
C HIS A 61 -11.99 -0.61 6.88
N VAL A 62 -11.89 -1.16 5.66
CA VAL A 62 -10.68 -1.01 4.82
C VAL A 62 -10.46 0.46 4.48
N ALA A 63 -11.50 1.18 4.09
CA ALA A 63 -11.43 2.61 3.79
C ALA A 63 -10.99 3.43 5.01
N GLU A 64 -11.54 3.15 6.20
CA GLU A 64 -11.14 3.80 7.45
C GLU A 64 -9.68 3.53 7.80
N LEU A 65 -9.23 2.28 7.70
CA LEU A 65 -7.83 1.91 7.90
C LEU A 65 -6.90 2.69 6.97
N LEU A 66 -7.22 2.73 5.67
CA LEU A 66 -6.41 3.41 4.67
C LEU A 66 -6.36 4.92 4.89
N TRP A 67 -7.47 5.53 5.33
CA TRP A 67 -7.49 6.95 5.70
C TRP A 67 -6.48 7.28 6.80
N HIS A 68 -6.48 6.51 7.87
CA HIS A 68 -5.59 6.76 9.00
C HIS A 68 -4.14 6.40 8.72
N ALA A 69 -3.88 5.31 7.99
CA ALA A 69 -2.53 4.83 7.71
C ALA A 69 -1.85 5.52 6.53
N ALA A 70 -2.60 5.87 5.48
CA ALA A 70 -2.07 6.30 4.19
C ALA A 70 -2.78 7.50 3.57
N GLY A 71 -3.86 8.02 4.16
CA GLY A 71 -4.53 9.22 3.68
C GLY A 71 -3.60 10.43 3.70
N SER A 72 -3.65 11.23 2.63
CA SER A 72 -2.87 12.46 2.51
C SER A 72 -3.40 13.53 3.46
N LYS A 73 -2.52 14.10 4.27
CA LYS A 73 -2.79 15.25 5.16
C LYS A 73 -2.50 16.58 4.46
N GLY A 74 -1.82 16.52 3.34
CA GLY A 74 -1.44 17.65 2.51
C GLY A 74 -0.52 17.19 1.40
N TYR A 75 -0.42 17.99 0.34
CA TYR A 75 0.46 17.72 -0.79
C TYR A 75 1.06 19.02 -1.32
N ALA A 76 2.14 18.89 -2.08
CA ALA A 76 2.68 19.97 -2.89
C ALA A 76 3.08 19.40 -4.26
N ASP A 77 2.87 20.20 -5.32
CA ASP A 77 3.18 19.79 -6.69
C ASP A 77 4.69 19.64 -6.93
N SER A 78 5.49 20.29 -6.11
CA SER A 78 6.95 20.19 -6.16
C SER A 78 7.53 20.23 -4.75
N GLY A 79 8.24 19.17 -4.38
CA GLY A 79 9.03 19.09 -3.16
C GLY A 79 10.52 19.35 -3.44
N ARG A 80 11.38 18.97 -2.47
CA ARG A 80 12.84 19.19 -2.54
C ARG A 80 13.49 18.56 -3.79
N ALA A 81 12.96 17.46 -4.27
CA ALA A 81 13.46 16.77 -5.46
C ALA A 81 12.76 17.23 -6.77
N GLY A 82 12.01 18.34 -6.76
CA GLY A 82 11.27 18.80 -7.93
C GLY A 82 10.06 17.95 -8.33
N LEU A 83 9.73 16.94 -7.53
CA LEU A 83 8.62 16.00 -7.76
C LEU A 83 7.47 16.24 -6.78
N PRO A 84 6.23 15.84 -7.12
CA PRO A 84 5.10 15.92 -6.20
C PRO A 84 5.34 15.11 -4.91
N ILE A 85 5.02 15.73 -3.79
CA ILE A 85 5.17 15.14 -2.45
C ILE A 85 3.85 15.16 -1.68
N GLU A 86 3.75 14.27 -0.70
CA GLU A 86 2.60 14.19 0.19
C GLU A 86 3.07 14.08 1.66
N TRP A 87 2.21 14.56 2.57
CA TRP A 87 2.34 14.32 4.00
C TRP A 87 1.34 13.24 4.44
N ARG A 88 1.85 12.08 4.85
CA ARG A 88 1.05 10.95 5.33
C ARG A 88 1.48 10.53 6.76
N ALA A 89 0.76 9.58 7.35
CA ALA A 89 1.15 9.01 8.65
C ALA A 89 2.45 8.19 8.55
N SER A 90 2.60 7.39 7.49
CA SER A 90 3.85 6.66 7.22
C SER A 90 4.93 7.59 6.67
N PRO A 91 6.18 7.48 7.12
CA PRO A 91 7.29 8.20 6.50
C PRO A 91 7.62 7.63 5.11
N SER A 92 8.18 8.46 4.24
CA SER A 92 8.71 8.07 2.94
C SER A 92 9.89 8.96 2.57
N ALA A 93 10.85 8.42 1.82
CA ALA A 93 12.00 9.16 1.34
C ALA A 93 11.57 10.39 0.54
N GLY A 94 11.98 11.58 0.99
CA GLY A 94 11.61 12.85 0.36
C GLY A 94 10.12 13.17 0.32
N GLY A 95 9.27 12.43 1.03
CA GLY A 95 7.80 12.57 0.97
C GLY A 95 7.19 12.10 -0.36
N LEU A 96 7.92 11.29 -1.13
CA LEU A 96 7.49 10.85 -2.47
C LEU A 96 6.33 9.87 -2.46
N HIS A 97 6.23 9.01 -1.44
CA HIS A 97 5.22 7.96 -1.32
C HIS A 97 5.03 7.14 -2.61
N PRO A 98 6.07 6.45 -3.10
CA PRO A 98 6.02 5.72 -4.35
C PRO A 98 5.15 4.46 -4.28
N VAL A 99 4.87 3.96 -3.06
CA VAL A 99 4.13 2.73 -2.84
C VAL A 99 2.63 3.00 -2.91
N ARG A 100 1.99 2.34 -3.85
CA ARG A 100 0.54 2.39 -4.09
C ARG A 100 -0.14 1.22 -3.39
N LEU A 101 -1.33 1.46 -2.87
CA LEU A 101 -2.12 0.50 -2.11
C LEU A 101 -3.25 -0.04 -2.96
N LEU A 102 -3.17 -1.31 -3.30
CA LEU A 102 -4.17 -2.02 -4.05
C LEU A 102 -4.90 -3.01 -3.15
N CYS A 103 -6.21 -2.91 -3.08
CA CYS A 103 -7.06 -3.69 -2.21
C CYS A 103 -7.83 -4.73 -3.01
N ILE A 104 -7.77 -6.00 -2.57
CA ILE A 104 -8.54 -7.12 -3.09
C ILE A 104 -9.25 -7.75 -1.89
N ASN A 105 -10.58 -7.64 -1.86
CA ASN A 105 -11.39 -8.14 -0.74
C ASN A 105 -12.15 -9.42 -1.15
N ASP A 106 -12.41 -10.30 -0.20
CA ASP A 106 -13.23 -11.50 -0.38
C ASP A 106 -14.73 -11.23 -0.16
N ASP A 107 -15.15 -9.97 -0.16
CA ASP A 107 -16.54 -9.54 -0.09
C ASP A 107 -17.31 -9.87 -1.40
N ALA A 108 -18.62 -9.72 -1.41
CA ALA A 108 -19.48 -9.91 -2.58
C ALA A 108 -19.04 -9.05 -3.79
N ASP A 109 -18.44 -7.87 -3.53
CA ASP A 109 -17.77 -7.07 -4.54
C ASP A 109 -16.25 -7.20 -4.40
N TYR A 110 -15.71 -8.21 -5.08
CA TYR A 110 -14.27 -8.56 -5.09
C TYR A 110 -13.45 -7.80 -6.13
N ARG A 111 -14.04 -6.77 -6.80
CA ARG A 111 -13.31 -5.97 -7.80
C ARG A 111 -12.11 -5.27 -7.14
N PRO A 112 -10.89 -5.38 -7.74
CA PRO A 112 -9.71 -4.73 -7.20
C PRO A 112 -9.85 -3.21 -7.17
N ARG A 113 -9.43 -2.59 -6.08
CA ARG A 113 -9.51 -1.14 -5.87
C ARG A 113 -8.15 -0.54 -5.56
N LEU A 114 -7.76 0.46 -6.34
CA LEU A 114 -6.57 1.26 -6.07
C LEU A 114 -6.93 2.47 -5.21
N TYR A 115 -6.29 2.61 -4.07
CA TYR A 115 -6.52 3.73 -3.16
C TYR A 115 -5.88 5.02 -3.64
N ASN A 116 -6.69 6.08 -3.73
CA ASN A 116 -6.25 7.46 -3.92
C ASN A 116 -6.20 8.16 -2.56
N SER A 117 -4.99 8.44 -2.10
CA SER A 117 -4.72 9.04 -0.79
C SER A 117 -5.16 10.50 -0.67
N ILE A 118 -5.08 11.26 -1.76
CA ILE A 118 -5.39 12.70 -1.80
C ILE A 118 -6.91 12.91 -1.70
N ASP A 119 -7.65 12.21 -2.55
CA ASP A 119 -9.10 12.36 -2.64
C ASP A 119 -9.86 11.52 -1.61
N HIS A 120 -9.19 10.60 -0.94
CA HIS A 120 -9.80 9.53 -0.17
C HIS A 120 -10.88 8.82 -0.99
N ALA A 121 -10.44 8.09 -1.99
CA ALA A 121 -11.30 7.42 -2.96
C ALA A 121 -10.69 6.10 -3.41
N PHE A 122 -11.51 5.21 -3.95
CA PHE A 122 -11.06 4.04 -4.67
C PHE A 122 -11.26 4.22 -6.18
N HIS A 123 -10.24 3.91 -6.96
CA HIS A 123 -10.37 3.60 -8.37
C HIS A 123 -10.64 2.10 -8.50
N VAL A 124 -11.84 1.73 -8.92
CA VAL A 124 -12.20 0.34 -9.24
C VAL A 124 -11.55 -0.01 -10.56
N LEU A 125 -10.64 -0.98 -10.57
CA LEU A 125 -9.83 -1.28 -11.75
C LEU A 125 -10.62 -2.01 -12.83
N ASP A 126 -10.31 -1.70 -14.09
CA ASP A 126 -10.83 -2.40 -15.27
C ASP A 126 -9.92 -3.60 -15.60
N VAL A 127 -10.11 -4.70 -14.90
CA VAL A 127 -9.31 -5.93 -15.01
C VAL A 127 -10.20 -7.16 -14.85
N ASP A 128 -9.68 -8.33 -15.20
CA ASP A 128 -10.35 -9.61 -14.91
C ASP A 128 -10.37 -9.88 -13.40
N SER A 129 -11.42 -9.37 -12.75
CA SER A 129 -11.54 -9.40 -11.29
C SER A 129 -11.66 -10.80 -10.72
N GLU A 130 -12.25 -11.76 -11.47
CA GLU A 130 -12.40 -13.15 -11.03
C GLU A 130 -11.03 -13.84 -10.99
N ASP A 131 -10.23 -13.74 -12.06
CA ASP A 131 -8.88 -14.29 -12.14
C ASP A 131 -7.97 -13.66 -11.06
N ILE A 132 -8.05 -12.34 -10.89
CA ILE A 132 -7.31 -11.60 -9.87
C ILE A 132 -7.66 -12.07 -8.46
N ALA A 133 -8.95 -12.20 -8.14
CA ALA A 133 -9.40 -12.65 -6.83
C ALA A 133 -8.94 -14.10 -6.54
N ALA A 134 -9.06 -15.00 -7.52
CA ALA A 134 -8.63 -16.39 -7.39
C ALA A 134 -7.11 -16.51 -7.16
N LYS A 135 -6.30 -15.80 -7.95
CA LYS A 135 -4.83 -15.76 -7.79
C LYS A 135 -4.43 -15.19 -6.44
N ASN A 136 -5.09 -14.10 -6.03
CA ASN A 136 -4.83 -13.48 -4.73
C ASN A 136 -5.14 -14.45 -3.58
N ALA A 137 -6.30 -15.09 -3.61
CA ALA A 137 -6.71 -16.06 -2.60
C ALA A 137 -5.71 -17.23 -2.50
N ALA A 138 -5.29 -17.78 -3.62
CA ALA A 138 -4.29 -18.86 -3.66
C ALA A 138 -2.93 -18.41 -3.06
N ALA A 139 -2.45 -17.23 -3.44
CA ALA A 139 -1.18 -16.68 -2.94
C ALA A 139 -1.22 -16.43 -1.42
N VAL A 140 -2.31 -15.87 -0.90
CA VAL A 140 -2.49 -15.63 0.54
C VAL A 140 -2.58 -16.96 1.29
N ALA A 141 -3.41 -17.90 0.82
CA ALA A 141 -3.57 -19.21 1.45
C ALA A 141 -2.25 -20.01 1.50
N ALA A 142 -1.40 -19.88 0.49
CA ALA A 142 -0.08 -20.53 0.47
C ALA A 142 0.87 -20.01 1.58
N VAL A 143 0.69 -18.78 2.05
CA VAL A 143 1.54 -18.16 3.09
C VAL A 143 0.95 -18.35 4.48
N VAL A 144 -0.36 -18.15 4.65
CA VAL A 144 -1.00 -18.10 5.97
C VAL A 144 -2.03 -19.21 6.20
N GLY A 145 -2.15 -20.16 5.26
CA GLY A 145 -2.98 -21.36 5.38
C GLY A 145 -4.48 -21.13 5.14
N THR A 146 -4.92 -19.91 5.01
CA THR A 146 -6.31 -19.55 4.75
C THR A 146 -6.38 -18.22 3.99
N HIS A 147 -7.56 -17.93 3.42
CA HIS A 147 -7.83 -16.63 2.84
C HIS A 147 -9.17 -16.11 3.37
N CYS A 148 -9.16 -14.96 3.99
CA CYS A 148 -10.36 -14.22 4.36
C CYS A 148 -10.01 -12.73 4.50
N GLY A 149 -10.98 -11.86 4.29
CA GLY A 149 -10.83 -10.41 4.42
C GLY A 149 -10.16 -9.75 3.23
N CYS A 150 -9.46 -8.64 3.45
CA CYS A 150 -8.89 -7.81 2.40
C CYS A 150 -7.37 -7.94 2.36
N THR A 151 -6.83 -8.27 1.18
CA THR A 151 -5.39 -8.15 0.91
C THR A 151 -5.09 -6.75 0.41
N ILE A 152 -4.24 -6.02 1.12
CA ILE A 152 -3.65 -4.77 0.65
C ILE A 152 -2.30 -5.13 0.02
N ARG A 153 -2.21 -5.11 -1.31
CA ARG A 153 -0.97 -5.31 -2.07
C ARG A 153 -0.25 -3.98 -2.24
N LEU A 154 1.07 -4.01 -2.11
CA LEU A 154 1.95 -2.86 -2.18
C LEU A 154 2.69 -2.89 -3.51
N ILE A 155 2.46 -1.90 -4.38
CA ILE A 155 3.08 -1.78 -5.70
C ILE A 155 3.83 -0.45 -5.75
N ALA A 156 5.14 -0.50 -5.93
CA ALA A 156 6.01 0.67 -5.97
C ALA A 156 6.18 1.20 -7.41
N ASP A 157 6.03 2.51 -7.59
CA ASP A 157 6.48 3.22 -8.80
C ASP A 157 8.00 3.50 -8.67
N ILE A 158 8.80 2.62 -9.24
CA ILE A 158 10.27 2.69 -9.19
C ILE A 158 10.76 3.97 -9.83
N ASN A 159 10.16 4.37 -10.95
CA ASN A 159 10.56 5.56 -11.69
C ASN A 159 10.43 6.83 -10.85
N LYS A 160 9.43 6.90 -9.93
CA LYS A 160 9.27 8.06 -9.04
C LYS A 160 10.45 8.23 -8.10
N VAL A 161 10.97 7.13 -7.55
CA VAL A 161 12.10 7.17 -6.61
C VAL A 161 13.41 7.40 -7.36
N VAL A 162 13.61 6.69 -8.48
CA VAL A 162 14.81 6.85 -9.34
C VAL A 162 14.91 8.27 -9.91
N ALA A 163 13.79 8.92 -10.18
CA ALA A 163 13.80 10.31 -10.62
C ALA A 163 14.38 11.29 -9.58
N ALA A 164 14.19 10.99 -8.28
CA ALA A 164 14.65 11.83 -7.18
C ALA A 164 16.01 11.41 -6.59
N TYR A 165 16.33 10.11 -6.66
CA TYR A 165 17.49 9.52 -5.97
C TYR A 165 18.31 8.64 -6.90
N GLU A 166 19.61 8.64 -6.71
CA GLU A 166 20.51 7.60 -7.20
C GLU A 166 20.54 6.45 -6.18
N ASN A 167 20.82 5.22 -6.65
CA ASN A 167 20.89 4.00 -5.83
C ASN A 167 19.62 3.78 -4.99
N ALA A 168 18.44 3.99 -5.58
CA ALA A 168 17.16 4.13 -4.92
C ALA A 168 16.58 2.84 -4.32
N ASP A 169 17.07 1.65 -4.68
CA ASP A 169 16.46 0.34 -4.39
C ASP A 169 16.16 0.13 -2.90
N SER A 170 17.12 0.49 -2.04
CA SER A 170 16.94 0.33 -0.60
C SER A 170 15.87 1.28 -0.01
N LEU A 171 15.61 2.43 -0.64
CA LEU A 171 14.58 3.38 -0.20
C LEU A 171 13.19 2.81 -0.41
N ILE A 172 12.96 2.13 -1.54
CA ILE A 172 11.69 1.53 -1.90
C ILE A 172 11.23 0.51 -0.87
N LEU A 173 12.13 -0.41 -0.47
CA LEU A 173 11.82 -1.43 0.53
C LEU A 173 11.66 -0.83 1.93
N ARG A 174 12.42 0.21 2.28
CA ARG A 174 12.25 0.94 3.55
C ARG A 174 10.90 1.63 3.62
N ASP A 175 10.50 2.32 2.56
CA ASP A 175 9.19 2.98 2.47
C ASP A 175 8.05 1.96 2.58
N ALA A 176 8.16 0.81 1.89
CA ALA A 176 7.19 -0.27 1.99
C ALA A 176 7.10 -0.82 3.43
N GLY A 177 8.24 -1.06 4.10
CA GLY A 177 8.27 -1.52 5.49
C GLY A 177 7.65 -0.52 6.47
N CYS A 178 7.91 0.78 6.31
CA CYS A 178 7.28 1.83 7.10
C CYS A 178 5.75 1.84 6.91
N LEU A 179 5.28 1.68 5.68
CA LEU A 179 3.85 1.65 5.37
C LEU A 179 3.18 0.38 5.95
N VAL A 180 3.81 -0.79 5.83
CA VAL A 180 3.34 -2.04 6.45
C VAL A 180 3.20 -1.88 7.97
N SER A 181 4.22 -1.33 8.62
CA SER A 181 4.19 -1.07 10.07
C SER A 181 3.06 -0.13 10.45
N THR A 182 2.87 0.96 9.70
CA THR A 182 1.79 1.93 9.95
C THR A 182 0.41 1.29 9.77
N LEU A 183 0.22 0.48 8.71
CA LEU A 183 -1.02 -0.28 8.50
C LEU A 183 -1.33 -1.21 9.68
N CYS A 184 -0.33 -1.96 10.17
CA CYS A 184 -0.50 -2.88 11.29
C CYS A 184 -0.85 -2.16 12.60
N LEU A 185 -0.24 -1.01 12.88
CA LEU A 185 -0.54 -0.22 14.08
C LEU A 185 -1.92 0.44 14.00
N CYS A 186 -2.28 0.98 12.83
CA CYS A 186 -3.62 1.54 12.61
C CYS A 186 -4.70 0.45 12.68
N ALA A 187 -4.45 -0.75 12.14
CA ALA A 187 -5.37 -1.88 12.25
C ALA A 187 -5.63 -2.23 13.72
N GLU A 188 -4.56 -2.36 14.53
CA GLU A 188 -4.70 -2.59 15.98
C GLU A 188 -5.49 -1.49 16.68
N TRP A 189 -5.25 -0.23 16.33
CA TRP A 189 -5.97 0.91 16.88
C TRP A 189 -7.48 0.89 16.55
N LEU A 190 -7.82 0.39 15.34
CA LEU A 190 -9.19 0.28 14.82
C LEU A 190 -9.89 -1.05 15.17
N ASP A 191 -9.29 -1.86 16.03
CA ASP A 191 -9.80 -3.19 16.41
C ASP A 191 -9.94 -4.15 15.20
N LEU A 192 -9.03 -4.01 14.24
CA LEU A 192 -8.84 -4.93 13.12
C LEU A 192 -7.63 -5.82 13.37
N ALA A 193 -7.60 -6.96 12.71
CA ALA A 193 -6.43 -7.83 12.67
C ALA A 193 -5.64 -7.59 11.38
N ALA A 194 -4.31 -7.61 11.47
CA ALA A 194 -3.41 -7.41 10.34
C ALA A 194 -2.26 -8.41 10.37
N CYS A 195 -2.01 -9.05 9.23
CA CYS A 195 -0.89 -9.97 9.05
C CYS A 195 -0.04 -9.55 7.85
N PRO A 196 1.19 -9.05 8.05
CA PRO A 196 2.13 -8.85 6.94
C PRO A 196 2.39 -10.18 6.21
N LEU A 197 2.37 -10.13 4.87
CA LEU A 197 2.56 -11.31 4.03
C LEU A 197 4.01 -11.41 3.56
N GLY A 198 4.56 -12.63 3.57
CA GLY A 198 5.96 -12.88 3.24
C GLY A 198 6.28 -12.89 1.74
N PHE A 199 5.30 -12.76 0.85
CA PHE A 199 5.52 -12.67 -0.59
C PHE A 199 5.73 -11.22 -1.05
N LEU A 200 6.39 -11.03 -2.19
CA LEU A 200 6.39 -9.75 -2.90
C LEU A 200 5.14 -9.59 -3.75
N GLY A 201 4.76 -10.60 -4.53
CA GLY A 201 3.54 -10.64 -5.34
C GLY A 201 3.73 -10.09 -6.75
N GLU A 202 4.91 -10.26 -7.34
CA GLU A 202 5.30 -9.71 -8.64
C GLU A 202 4.42 -10.20 -9.81
N ASP A 203 3.91 -11.41 -9.71
CA ASP A 203 3.01 -12.06 -10.67
C ASP A 203 1.67 -11.33 -10.85
N MET A 204 1.31 -10.49 -9.89
CA MET A 204 0.06 -9.71 -9.91
C MET A 204 0.21 -8.31 -10.52
N VAL A 205 1.42 -7.80 -10.72
CA VAL A 205 1.65 -6.40 -11.13
C VAL A 205 1.04 -6.12 -12.50
N SER A 206 1.42 -6.90 -13.53
CA SER A 206 0.91 -6.71 -14.89
C SER A 206 -0.59 -7.04 -15.03
N PRO A 207 -1.12 -8.14 -14.44
CA PRO A 207 -2.56 -8.40 -14.47
C PRO A 207 -3.41 -7.29 -13.84
N LEU A 208 -2.88 -6.55 -12.87
CA LEU A 208 -3.53 -5.40 -12.23
C LEU A 208 -3.39 -4.09 -13.03
N GLY A 209 -2.87 -4.15 -14.26
CA GLY A 209 -2.76 -3.01 -15.16
C GLY A 209 -1.54 -2.10 -14.90
N PHE A 210 -0.54 -2.57 -14.15
CA PHE A 210 0.69 -1.81 -13.90
C PHE A 210 1.83 -2.28 -14.83
N PRO A 211 2.38 -1.41 -15.70
CA PRO A 211 3.43 -1.80 -16.63
C PRO A 211 4.78 -2.04 -15.93
N GLN A 212 5.36 -3.21 -16.18
CA GLN A 212 6.72 -3.53 -15.78
C GLN A 212 7.73 -3.07 -16.85
N PRO A 213 8.98 -2.73 -16.48
CA PRO A 213 9.56 -2.80 -15.14
C PRO A 213 9.32 -1.56 -14.25
N ARG A 214 8.54 -0.58 -14.70
CA ARG A 214 8.28 0.65 -13.94
C ARG A 214 7.66 0.37 -12.57
N PHE A 215 6.74 -0.60 -12.51
CA PHE A 215 6.05 -0.95 -11.27
C PHE A 215 6.51 -2.33 -10.79
N GLN A 216 6.78 -2.43 -9.51
CA GLN A 216 7.23 -3.66 -8.86
C GLN A 216 6.43 -3.90 -7.58
N ALA A 217 6.14 -5.16 -7.31
CA ALA A 217 5.51 -5.55 -6.07
C ALA A 217 6.54 -5.53 -4.92
N VAL A 218 6.12 -4.98 -3.79
CA VAL A 218 6.99 -4.84 -2.60
C VAL A 218 6.36 -5.42 -1.33
N GLY A 219 5.41 -6.33 -1.48
CA GLY A 219 4.77 -7.05 -0.40
C GLY A 219 3.27 -6.82 -0.28
N GLY A 220 2.73 -7.17 0.87
CA GLY A 220 1.32 -7.00 1.18
C GLY A 220 0.98 -7.21 2.65
N VAL A 221 -0.25 -6.86 3.01
CA VAL A 221 -0.80 -7.08 4.35
C VAL A 221 -2.21 -7.64 4.18
N GLN A 222 -2.50 -8.73 4.90
CA GLN A 222 -3.87 -9.25 5.01
C GLN A 222 -4.57 -8.54 6.17
N ILE A 223 -5.75 -7.98 5.91
CA ILE A 223 -6.59 -7.30 6.88
C ILE A 223 -7.86 -8.10 7.09
N THR A 224 -8.20 -8.34 8.34
CA THR A 224 -9.42 -9.04 8.74
C THR A 224 -10.09 -8.30 9.89
N ARG A 225 -11.36 -8.61 10.15
CA ARG A 225 -12.07 -8.11 11.34
C ARG A 225 -11.85 -9.09 12.49
N ARG A 226 -11.61 -8.58 13.68
CA ARG A 226 -11.64 -9.37 14.95
C ARG A 226 -13.02 -9.79 15.35
#